data_a3e428483ee77e189f619526cdbab72e
#
_entry.id   a3e428483ee77e189f619526cdbab72e
#
_cell.length_a   1.000
_cell.length_b   1.000
_cell.length_c   1.000
_cell.angle_alpha   90.00
_cell.angle_beta   90.00
_cell.angle_gamma   90.00
#
_symmetry.space_group_name_H-M   'P 1'
#
loop_
_entity.id
_entity.type
_entity.pdbx_description
1 polymer ?
#
loop_
_entity_poly.entity_id
_entity_poly.type
_entity_poly.pdbx_seq_one_letter_code
_entity_poly.pdbx_strand_id
1 'polypeptide(L)'
;MKFADILIAGVVFVVIILIIVPLSPVFLDFLLVVNISLAVTVLLLSLFTKEALDFSVFPPLLLILTLFRLSLNISSTRLILGNNGEAGAVIKTFGGFVIGGNIVVGVIIFAIIIIIQFLVITKGSERVAEVAARFTLDAMPGKQMAIDADLNSGLIDEQQAKVRRSKIQREADFYGAMDGASKFVKGDAIVSILVTIINIVGGIVIGMMTSDLAIEEVIAKYTLATVGDGLVSQIPALMISTATGIIVTRAASEDNLGAEISSQLFSQPTVLYAAGVIITALSLIPGLPKLPI
;
A
#
# COMPACT_ATOMS: atom_id res chain seq x y z
N MET A 1 25.22 -17.38 11.06
CA MET A 1 24.14 -16.41 10.81
C MET A 1 24.78 -15.04 10.60
N LYS A 2 24.46 -14.37 9.52
CA LYS A 2 24.96 -12.99 9.28
C LYS A 2 24.22 -12.06 10.24
N PHE A 3 24.87 -11.01 10.72
CA PHE A 3 24.26 -10.02 11.63
C PHE A 3 22.89 -9.49 11.11
N ALA A 4 22.76 -9.34 9.80
CA ALA A 4 21.51 -8.94 9.14
C ALA A 4 20.35 -9.94 9.36
N ASP A 5 20.63 -11.27 9.38
CA ASP A 5 19.59 -12.29 9.58
C ASP A 5 19.02 -12.22 10.99
N ILE A 6 19.89 -11.98 11.99
CA ILE A 6 19.49 -11.82 13.39
C ILE A 6 18.67 -10.55 13.56
N LEU A 7 19.06 -9.46 12.89
CA LEU A 7 18.37 -8.18 12.96
C LEU A 7 16.94 -8.30 12.39
N ILE A 8 16.77 -8.93 11.21
CA ILE A 8 15.44 -9.15 10.59
C ILE A 8 14.57 -10.02 11.50
N ALA A 9 15.10 -11.13 12.04
CA ALA A 9 14.38 -11.97 12.98
C ALA A 9 13.98 -11.20 14.23
N GLY A 10 14.84 -10.33 14.76
CA GLY A 10 14.56 -9.44 15.89
C GLY A 10 13.43 -8.45 15.58
N VAL A 11 13.43 -7.83 14.40
CA VAL A 11 12.35 -6.92 13.96
C VAL A 11 11.01 -7.65 13.92
N VAL A 12 10.95 -8.83 13.29
CA VAL A 12 9.70 -9.62 13.23
C VAL A 12 9.22 -9.99 14.63
N PHE A 13 10.13 -10.39 15.52
CA PHE A 13 9.79 -10.72 16.91
C PHE A 13 9.25 -9.51 17.66
N VAL A 14 9.87 -8.33 17.52
CA VAL A 14 9.39 -7.07 18.13
C VAL A 14 7.99 -6.73 17.59
N VAL A 15 7.74 -6.84 16.28
CA VAL A 15 6.42 -6.59 15.69
C VAL A 15 5.34 -7.50 16.29
N ILE A 16 5.66 -8.79 16.53
CA ILE A 16 4.72 -9.71 17.19
C ILE A 16 4.47 -9.29 18.64
N ILE A 17 5.51 -8.88 19.37
CA ILE A 17 5.38 -8.40 20.75
C ILE A 17 4.48 -7.16 20.84
N LEU A 18 4.55 -6.25 19.87
CA LEU A 18 3.71 -5.04 19.83
C LEU A 18 2.20 -5.36 19.80
N ILE A 19 1.80 -6.54 19.34
CA ILE A 19 0.39 -6.99 19.38
C ILE A 19 -0.06 -7.21 20.83
N ILE A 20 0.84 -7.70 21.69
CA ILE A 20 0.52 -8.13 23.06
C ILE A 20 0.73 -7.00 24.07
N VAL A 21 1.84 -6.27 23.93
CA VAL A 21 2.25 -5.24 24.91
C VAL A 21 1.49 -3.93 24.67
N PRO A 22 0.86 -3.36 25.71
CA PRO A 22 0.21 -2.06 25.58
C PRO A 22 1.25 -0.96 25.37
N LEU A 23 1.01 -0.11 24.35
CA LEU A 23 1.87 1.02 24.03
C LEU A 23 1.37 2.29 24.73
N SER A 24 2.30 3.24 25.01
CA SER A 24 1.89 4.60 25.34
C SER A 24 1.47 5.36 24.08
N PRO A 25 0.57 6.37 24.18
CA PRO A 25 0.15 7.17 23.01
C PRO A 25 1.31 7.82 22.26
N VAL A 26 2.31 8.33 22.96
CA VAL A 26 3.51 8.96 22.37
C VAL A 26 4.33 7.96 21.57
N PHE A 27 4.48 6.73 22.10
CA PHE A 27 5.23 5.70 21.40
C PHE A 27 4.46 5.16 20.18
N LEU A 28 3.14 5.06 20.28
CA LEU A 28 2.28 4.73 19.14
C LEU A 28 2.41 5.79 18.05
N ASP A 29 2.34 7.08 18.38
CA ASP A 29 2.52 8.19 17.43
C ASP A 29 3.85 8.07 16.68
N PHE A 30 4.94 7.81 17.40
CA PHE A 30 6.25 7.58 16.78
C PHE A 30 6.24 6.42 15.79
N LEU A 31 5.68 5.27 16.18
CA LEU A 31 5.61 4.08 15.31
C LEU A 31 4.69 4.29 14.10
N LEU A 32 3.61 5.05 14.23
CA LEU A 32 2.74 5.41 13.10
C LEU A 32 3.50 6.26 12.07
N VAL A 33 4.30 7.23 12.50
CA VAL A 33 5.16 8.02 11.62
C VAL A 33 6.23 7.14 10.94
N VAL A 34 6.84 6.22 11.68
CA VAL A 34 7.79 5.24 11.11
C VAL A 34 7.11 4.38 10.04
N ASN A 35 5.89 3.91 10.29
CA ASN A 35 5.12 3.11 9.33
C ASN A 35 4.84 3.88 8.03
N ILE A 36 4.42 5.14 8.13
CA ILE A 36 4.21 6.01 6.97
C ILE A 36 5.53 6.21 6.21
N SER A 37 6.63 6.49 6.93
CA SER A 37 7.95 6.71 6.34
C SER A 37 8.46 5.48 5.58
N LEU A 38 8.26 4.27 6.14
CA LEU A 38 8.60 3.02 5.47
C LEU A 38 7.77 2.81 4.20
N ALA A 39 6.47 3.10 4.25
CA ALA A 39 5.59 2.98 3.08
C ALA A 39 5.99 3.95 1.95
N VAL A 40 6.35 5.20 2.29
CA VAL A 40 6.90 6.18 1.33
C VAL A 40 8.19 5.65 0.73
N THR A 41 9.10 5.14 1.55
CA THR A 41 10.39 4.59 1.08
C THR A 41 10.17 3.44 0.11
N VAL A 42 9.27 2.51 0.42
CA VAL A 42 8.93 1.38 -0.45
C VAL A 42 8.31 1.84 -1.76
N LEU A 43 7.40 2.81 -1.71
CA LEU A 43 6.80 3.39 -2.92
C LEU A 43 7.87 4.05 -3.80
N LEU A 44 8.77 4.87 -3.21
CA LEU A 44 9.84 5.49 -3.97
C LEU A 44 10.79 4.45 -4.57
N LEU A 45 11.19 3.42 -3.80
CA LEU A 45 12.01 2.34 -4.33
C LEU A 45 11.34 1.66 -5.52
N SER A 46 10.02 1.42 -5.46
CA SER A 46 9.29 0.81 -6.58
C SER A 46 9.29 1.67 -7.85
N LEU A 47 9.27 2.99 -7.70
CA LEU A 47 9.33 3.93 -8.84
C LEU A 47 10.71 3.97 -9.49
N PHE A 48 11.79 3.80 -8.71
CA PHE A 48 13.18 3.83 -9.20
C PHE A 48 13.71 2.46 -9.63
N THR A 49 13.02 1.38 -9.33
CA THR A 49 13.39 0.02 -9.74
C THR A 49 13.24 -0.13 -11.26
N LYS A 50 14.23 -0.70 -11.95
CA LYS A 50 14.24 -0.90 -13.40
C LYS A 50 13.60 -2.22 -13.83
N GLU A 51 13.91 -3.32 -13.16
CA GLU A 51 13.30 -4.63 -13.35
C GLU A 51 12.66 -5.11 -12.04
N ALA A 52 11.56 -5.85 -12.11
CA ALA A 52 10.89 -6.38 -10.91
C ALA A 52 11.83 -7.21 -10.02
N LEU A 53 12.77 -7.95 -10.61
CA LEU A 53 13.76 -8.75 -9.91
C LEU A 53 14.84 -7.94 -9.17
N ASP A 54 15.06 -6.66 -9.51
CA ASP A 54 15.99 -5.80 -8.78
C ASP A 54 15.50 -5.54 -7.35
N PHE A 55 14.19 -5.67 -7.13
CA PHE A 55 13.58 -5.59 -5.82
C PHE A 55 13.02 -6.94 -5.35
N SER A 56 13.82 -8.00 -5.49
CA SER A 56 13.42 -9.38 -5.19
C SER A 56 12.99 -9.64 -3.75
N VAL A 57 13.39 -8.79 -2.80
CA VAL A 57 12.96 -8.85 -1.38
C VAL A 57 11.59 -8.20 -1.13
N PHE A 58 10.95 -7.65 -2.17
CA PHE A 58 9.66 -6.96 -2.03
C PHE A 58 8.53 -7.83 -1.47
N PRO A 59 8.30 -9.10 -1.92
CA PRO A 59 7.24 -9.93 -1.37
C PRO A 59 7.38 -10.20 0.13
N PRO A 60 8.51 -10.67 0.68
CA PRO A 60 8.67 -10.82 2.12
C PRO A 60 8.62 -9.50 2.89
N LEU A 61 9.09 -8.39 2.30
CA LEU A 61 8.97 -7.06 2.89
C LEU A 61 7.50 -6.64 3.06
N LEU A 62 6.64 -6.93 2.07
CA LEU A 62 5.20 -6.70 2.17
C LEU A 62 4.58 -7.40 3.37
N LEU A 63 4.96 -8.66 3.62
CA LEU A 63 4.45 -9.43 4.77
C LEU A 63 4.87 -8.77 6.10
N ILE A 64 6.13 -8.36 6.23
CA ILE A 64 6.64 -7.73 7.45
C ILE A 64 5.95 -6.38 7.70
N LEU A 65 5.82 -5.54 6.66
CA LEU A 65 5.16 -4.24 6.78
C LEU A 65 3.67 -4.38 7.10
N THR A 66 3.01 -5.38 6.54
CA THR A 66 1.61 -5.66 6.81
C THR A 66 1.41 -6.14 8.26
N LEU A 67 2.27 -7.03 8.76
CA LEU A 67 2.27 -7.44 10.17
C LEU A 67 2.53 -6.26 11.11
N PHE A 68 3.48 -5.38 10.77
CA PHE A 68 3.76 -4.18 11.55
C PHE A 68 2.53 -3.27 11.61
N ARG A 69 1.86 -3.02 10.49
CA ARG A 69 0.62 -2.23 10.44
C ARG A 69 -0.51 -2.86 11.26
N LEU A 70 -0.70 -4.19 11.15
CA LEU A 70 -1.68 -4.91 11.98
C LEU A 70 -1.40 -4.75 13.47
N SER A 71 -0.13 -4.82 13.90
CA SER A 71 0.25 -4.62 15.30
C SER A 71 -0.07 -3.20 15.78
N LEU A 72 0.13 -2.19 14.93
CA LEU A 72 -0.23 -0.81 15.24
C LEU A 72 -1.75 -0.62 15.33
N ASN A 73 -2.53 -1.21 14.41
CA ASN A 73 -3.99 -1.16 14.45
C ASN A 73 -4.57 -1.80 15.72
N ILE A 74 -3.99 -2.90 16.20
CA ILE A 74 -4.41 -3.52 17.46
C ILE A 74 -4.03 -2.62 18.65
N SER A 75 -2.86 -2.01 18.62
CA SER A 75 -2.39 -1.11 19.69
C SER A 75 -3.20 0.18 19.74
N SER A 76 -3.54 0.78 18.59
CA SER A 76 -4.41 1.97 18.51
C SER A 76 -5.83 1.66 18.98
N THR A 77 -6.40 0.53 18.56
CA THR A 77 -7.69 0.04 19.05
C THR A 77 -7.72 -0.07 20.57
N ARG A 78 -6.68 -0.68 21.16
CA ARG A 78 -6.58 -0.81 22.62
C ARG A 78 -6.57 0.55 23.30
N LEU A 79 -5.84 1.53 22.76
CA LEU A 79 -5.81 2.89 23.30
C LEU A 79 -7.14 3.62 23.12
N ILE A 80 -7.77 3.51 21.94
CA ILE A 80 -9.08 4.11 21.65
C ILE A 80 -10.12 3.59 22.66
N LEU A 81 -10.20 2.28 22.83
CA LEU A 81 -11.21 1.66 23.70
C LEU A 81 -10.85 1.78 25.19
N GLY A 82 -9.59 1.70 25.56
CA GLY A 82 -9.14 1.67 26.96
C GLY A 82 -8.81 3.05 27.55
N ASN A 83 -8.62 4.10 26.74
CA ASN A 83 -8.22 5.44 27.18
C ASN A 83 -9.22 6.52 26.75
N ASN A 84 -10.51 6.24 26.90
CA ASN A 84 -11.61 7.17 26.60
C ASN A 84 -11.48 7.85 25.22
N GLY A 85 -11.10 7.13 24.17
CA GLY A 85 -10.97 7.65 22.81
C GLY A 85 -9.70 8.45 22.55
N GLU A 86 -8.73 8.47 23.49
CA GLU A 86 -7.45 9.16 23.29
C GLU A 86 -6.34 8.16 22.93
N ALA A 87 -5.94 8.16 21.66
CA ALA A 87 -4.95 7.23 21.11
C ALA A 87 -3.67 7.89 20.59
N GLY A 88 -3.52 9.21 20.77
CA GLY A 88 -2.33 9.96 20.39
C GLY A 88 -2.63 11.19 19.52
N ALA A 89 -1.60 12.02 19.34
CA ALA A 89 -1.71 13.28 18.60
C ALA A 89 -1.86 13.06 17.08
N VAL A 90 -1.18 12.08 16.53
CA VAL A 90 -1.26 11.73 15.10
C VAL A 90 -2.68 11.35 14.74
N ILE A 91 -3.29 10.41 15.46
CA ILE A 91 -4.65 9.94 15.21
C ILE A 91 -5.65 11.09 15.35
N LYS A 92 -5.52 11.91 16.38
CA LYS A 92 -6.38 13.07 16.61
C LYS A 92 -6.29 14.11 15.47
N THR A 93 -5.08 14.37 15.00
CA THR A 93 -4.84 15.32 13.91
C THR A 93 -5.47 14.84 12.61
N PHE A 94 -5.26 13.59 12.22
CA PHE A 94 -5.83 13.03 11.00
C PHE A 94 -7.37 12.93 11.06
N GLY A 95 -7.93 12.56 12.22
CA GLY A 95 -9.37 12.59 12.43
C GLY A 95 -9.95 14.00 12.27
N GLY A 96 -9.26 15.01 12.80
CA GLY A 96 -9.65 16.41 12.67
C GLY A 96 -9.66 16.91 11.22
N PHE A 97 -8.73 16.51 10.38
CA PHE A 97 -8.68 16.90 8.96
C PHE A 97 -9.93 16.46 8.18
N VAL A 98 -10.45 15.28 8.44
CA VAL A 98 -11.59 14.75 7.67
C VAL A 98 -12.92 15.16 8.27
N ILE A 99 -13.02 15.21 9.60
CA ILE A 99 -14.27 15.60 10.26
C ILE A 99 -14.56 17.09 10.11
N GLY A 100 -13.54 17.97 10.08
CA GLY A 100 -13.64 19.37 9.67
C GLY A 100 -14.81 20.19 10.27
N GLY A 101 -15.30 19.81 11.47
CA GLY A 101 -16.42 20.47 12.16
C GLY A 101 -17.80 19.80 11.97
N ASN A 102 -17.98 18.85 11.04
CA ASN A 102 -19.21 18.08 10.89
C ASN A 102 -18.93 16.59 10.83
N ILE A 103 -19.26 15.87 11.91
CA ILE A 103 -19.00 14.45 12.09
C ILE A 103 -19.69 13.60 11.01
N VAL A 104 -20.92 13.94 10.65
CA VAL A 104 -21.69 13.17 9.66
C VAL A 104 -21.02 13.23 8.29
N VAL A 105 -20.61 14.42 7.87
CA VAL A 105 -19.87 14.61 6.61
C VAL A 105 -18.53 13.89 6.67
N GLY A 106 -17.80 13.99 7.78
CA GLY A 106 -16.52 13.31 7.95
C GLY A 106 -16.64 11.79 7.85
N VAL A 107 -17.64 11.18 8.49
CA VAL A 107 -17.90 9.72 8.39
C VAL A 107 -18.26 9.30 6.97
N ILE A 108 -19.07 10.09 6.25
CA ILE A 108 -19.42 9.79 4.86
C ILE A 108 -18.17 9.83 3.97
N ILE A 109 -17.35 10.88 4.08
CA ILE A 109 -16.10 11.00 3.32
C ILE A 109 -15.16 9.84 3.65
N PHE A 110 -15.00 9.52 4.93
CA PHE A 110 -14.18 8.40 5.37
C PHE A 110 -14.67 7.06 4.81
N ALA A 111 -15.98 6.80 4.82
CA ALA A 111 -16.57 5.60 4.23
C ALA A 111 -16.29 5.51 2.72
N ILE A 112 -16.40 6.63 1.99
CA ILE A 112 -16.06 6.70 0.56
C ILE A 112 -14.58 6.36 0.34
N ILE A 113 -13.67 6.93 1.14
CA ILE A 113 -12.23 6.65 1.07
C ILE A 113 -11.95 5.16 1.28
N ILE A 114 -12.56 4.53 2.31
CA ILE A 114 -12.42 3.09 2.57
C ILE A 114 -12.89 2.25 1.38
N ILE A 115 -14.05 2.57 0.82
CA ILE A 115 -14.62 1.84 -0.31
C ILE A 115 -13.70 1.93 -1.52
N ILE A 116 -13.23 3.13 -1.86
CA ILE A 116 -12.30 3.34 -2.99
C ILE A 116 -11.00 2.56 -2.75
N GLN A 117 -10.41 2.69 -1.57
CA GLN A 117 -9.18 1.99 -1.23
C GLN A 117 -9.33 0.48 -1.37
N PHE A 118 -10.38 -0.10 -0.81
CA PHE A 118 -10.58 -1.54 -0.84
C PHE A 118 -10.93 -2.04 -2.23
N LEU A 119 -11.95 -1.46 -2.89
CA LEU A 119 -12.46 -1.98 -4.16
C LEU A 119 -11.54 -1.66 -5.34
N VAL A 120 -11.00 -0.45 -5.39
CA VAL A 120 -10.21 -0.01 -6.56
C VAL A 120 -8.74 -0.34 -6.38
N ILE A 121 -8.15 0.07 -5.25
CA ILE A 121 -6.70 0.01 -5.09
C ILE A 121 -6.26 -1.38 -4.60
N THR A 122 -6.74 -1.85 -3.45
CA THR A 122 -6.27 -3.12 -2.87
C THR A 122 -6.69 -4.32 -3.73
N LYS A 123 -7.96 -4.40 -4.10
CA LYS A 123 -8.47 -5.50 -4.94
C LYS A 123 -7.95 -5.40 -6.37
N GLY A 124 -7.69 -4.18 -6.87
CA GLY A 124 -7.09 -3.95 -8.18
C GLY A 124 -5.64 -4.42 -8.23
N SER A 125 -4.80 -4.03 -7.28
CA SER A 125 -3.39 -4.45 -7.22
C SER A 125 -3.23 -5.96 -7.02
N GLU A 126 -4.09 -6.58 -6.18
CA GLU A 126 -4.14 -8.04 -6.06
C GLU A 126 -4.43 -8.73 -7.39
N ARG A 127 -5.44 -8.24 -8.13
CA ARG A 127 -5.80 -8.83 -9.42
C ARG A 127 -4.69 -8.70 -10.46
N VAL A 128 -4.00 -7.57 -10.48
CA VAL A 128 -2.85 -7.35 -11.36
C VAL A 128 -1.72 -8.33 -11.01
N ALA A 129 -1.41 -8.50 -9.72
CA ALA A 129 -0.38 -9.44 -9.27
C ALA A 129 -0.72 -10.89 -9.62
N GLU A 130 -1.97 -11.31 -9.39
CA GLU A 130 -2.46 -12.66 -9.75
C GLU A 130 -2.33 -12.93 -11.26
N VAL A 131 -2.77 -11.99 -12.09
CA VAL A 131 -2.73 -12.14 -13.55
C VAL A 131 -1.28 -12.14 -14.05
N ALA A 132 -0.42 -11.27 -13.56
CA ALA A 132 0.98 -11.23 -13.95
C ALA A 132 1.72 -12.51 -13.53
N ALA A 133 1.49 -13.01 -12.31
CA ALA A 133 2.04 -14.28 -11.86
C ALA A 133 1.60 -15.43 -12.77
N ARG A 134 0.32 -15.52 -13.11
CA ARG A 134 -0.21 -16.55 -14.00
C ARG A 134 0.44 -16.51 -15.38
N PHE A 135 0.50 -15.35 -16.03
CA PHE A 135 1.12 -15.23 -17.35
C PHE A 135 2.61 -15.57 -17.32
N THR A 136 3.34 -15.18 -16.29
CA THR A 136 4.76 -15.49 -16.15
C THR A 136 4.98 -16.99 -15.99
N LEU A 137 4.17 -17.66 -15.16
CA LEU A 137 4.25 -19.11 -14.94
C LEU A 137 3.83 -19.89 -16.19
N ASP A 138 2.76 -19.48 -16.86
CA ASP A 138 2.28 -20.13 -18.09
C ASP A 138 3.28 -19.98 -19.26
N ALA A 139 4.04 -18.88 -19.32
CA ALA A 139 5.07 -18.66 -20.33
C ALA A 139 6.41 -19.40 -20.05
N MET A 140 6.62 -19.89 -18.83
CA MET A 140 7.90 -20.50 -18.41
C MET A 140 8.34 -21.69 -19.27
N PRO A 141 7.47 -22.69 -19.60
CA PRO A 141 7.87 -23.79 -20.47
C PRO A 141 8.32 -23.33 -21.86
N GLY A 142 7.64 -22.35 -22.45
CA GLY A 142 8.01 -21.78 -23.74
C GLY A 142 9.36 -21.05 -23.70
N LYS A 143 9.63 -20.29 -22.66
CA LYS A 143 10.93 -19.63 -22.44
C LYS A 143 12.06 -20.67 -22.27
N GLN A 144 11.80 -21.78 -21.56
CA GLN A 144 12.78 -22.87 -21.41
C GLN A 144 13.08 -23.58 -22.72
N MET A 145 12.04 -23.91 -23.51
CA MET A 145 12.22 -24.51 -24.85
C MET A 145 13.00 -23.59 -25.79
N ALA A 146 12.81 -22.29 -25.74
CA ALA A 146 13.58 -21.33 -26.53
C ALA A 146 15.08 -21.35 -26.15
N ILE A 147 15.41 -21.41 -24.84
CA ILE A 147 16.80 -21.55 -24.39
C ILE A 147 17.42 -22.85 -24.86
N ASP A 148 16.66 -23.96 -24.83
CA ASP A 148 17.15 -25.25 -25.30
C ASP A 148 17.40 -25.27 -26.82
N ALA A 149 16.55 -24.60 -27.60
CA ALA A 149 16.76 -24.39 -29.02
C ALA A 149 17.99 -23.52 -29.33
N ASP A 150 18.19 -22.43 -28.61
CA ASP A 150 19.39 -21.59 -28.76
C ASP A 150 20.67 -22.34 -28.40
N LEU A 151 20.65 -23.17 -27.36
CA LEU A 151 21.79 -24.00 -26.98
C LEU A 151 22.09 -25.06 -28.01
N ASN A 152 21.07 -25.78 -28.51
CA ASN A 152 21.22 -26.82 -29.50
C ASN A 152 21.68 -26.29 -30.88
N SER A 153 21.33 -25.05 -31.22
CA SER A 153 21.78 -24.38 -32.44
C SER A 153 23.17 -23.73 -32.31
N GLY A 154 23.76 -23.75 -31.12
CA GLY A 154 25.08 -23.13 -30.85
C GLY A 154 25.06 -21.60 -30.74
N LEU A 155 23.89 -20.99 -30.64
CA LEU A 155 23.75 -19.53 -30.45
C LEU A 155 24.20 -19.09 -29.05
N ILE A 156 24.09 -19.95 -28.05
CA ILE A 156 24.53 -19.75 -26.68
C ILE A 156 25.31 -20.96 -26.18
N ASP A 157 26.21 -20.72 -25.21
CA ASP A 157 26.94 -21.81 -24.54
C ASP A 157 26.15 -22.36 -23.31
N GLU A 158 26.62 -23.47 -22.73
CA GLU A 158 25.99 -24.05 -21.53
C GLU A 158 25.94 -23.10 -20.33
N GLN A 159 26.97 -22.28 -20.17
CA GLN A 159 27.00 -21.32 -19.05
C GLN A 159 25.95 -20.22 -19.23
N GLN A 160 25.80 -19.72 -20.44
CA GLN A 160 24.75 -18.75 -20.78
C GLN A 160 23.35 -19.36 -20.63
N ALA A 161 23.16 -20.60 -21.08
CA ALA A 161 21.90 -21.32 -20.90
C ALA A 161 21.54 -21.49 -19.43
N LYS A 162 22.52 -21.84 -18.57
CA LYS A 162 22.34 -21.96 -17.11
C LYS A 162 21.93 -20.64 -16.46
N VAL A 163 22.58 -19.53 -16.86
CA VAL A 163 22.26 -18.18 -16.36
C VAL A 163 20.84 -17.79 -16.76
N ARG A 164 20.44 -17.98 -18.03
CA ARG A 164 19.09 -17.68 -18.53
C ARG A 164 18.01 -18.52 -17.83
N ARG A 165 18.22 -19.83 -17.65
CA ARG A 165 17.30 -20.70 -16.90
C ARG A 165 17.16 -20.24 -15.45
N SER A 166 18.26 -19.88 -14.79
CA SER A 166 18.24 -19.34 -13.41
C SER A 166 17.47 -18.01 -13.32
N LYS A 167 17.56 -17.14 -14.36
CA LYS A 167 16.76 -15.88 -14.40
C LYS A 167 15.26 -16.19 -14.50
N ILE A 168 14.86 -17.12 -15.38
CA ILE A 168 13.46 -17.56 -15.54
C ILE A 168 12.93 -18.15 -14.23
N GLN A 169 13.70 -19.00 -13.56
CA GLN A 169 13.28 -19.60 -12.29
C GLN A 169 13.08 -18.51 -11.22
N ARG A 170 14.01 -17.57 -11.07
CA ARG A 170 13.86 -16.46 -10.10
C ARG A 170 12.68 -15.56 -10.43
N GLU A 171 12.39 -15.36 -11.72
CA GLU A 171 11.21 -14.61 -12.16
C GLU A 171 9.92 -15.32 -11.73
N ALA A 172 9.82 -16.63 -11.94
CA ALA A 172 8.68 -17.44 -11.52
C ALA A 172 8.49 -17.45 -10.00
N ASP A 173 9.59 -17.63 -9.24
CA ASP A 173 9.56 -17.62 -7.77
C ASP A 173 9.11 -16.25 -7.24
N PHE A 174 9.61 -15.17 -7.83
CA PHE A 174 9.23 -13.80 -7.47
C PHE A 174 7.72 -13.54 -7.68
N TYR A 175 7.21 -13.81 -8.88
CA TYR A 175 5.80 -13.57 -9.20
C TYR A 175 4.87 -14.49 -8.41
N GLY A 176 5.26 -15.74 -8.16
CA GLY A 176 4.54 -16.66 -7.28
C GLY A 176 4.45 -16.14 -5.83
N ALA A 177 5.57 -15.64 -5.30
CA ALA A 177 5.61 -15.02 -3.98
C ALA A 177 4.78 -13.73 -3.91
N MET A 178 4.77 -12.93 -4.99
CA MET A 178 3.97 -11.70 -5.10
C MET A 178 2.47 -11.97 -5.06
N ASP A 179 1.98 -13.01 -5.75
CA ASP A 179 0.57 -13.41 -5.67
C ASP A 179 0.17 -13.73 -4.23
N GLY A 180 1.00 -14.50 -3.50
CA GLY A 180 0.76 -14.80 -2.09
C GLY A 180 0.78 -13.57 -1.19
N ALA A 181 1.78 -12.70 -1.33
CA ALA A 181 1.92 -11.48 -0.54
C ALA A 181 0.78 -10.50 -0.78
N SER A 182 0.31 -10.36 -2.03
CA SER A 182 -0.82 -9.49 -2.38
C SER A 182 -2.14 -9.95 -1.74
N LYS A 183 -2.37 -11.25 -1.63
CA LYS A 183 -3.53 -11.81 -0.91
C LYS A 183 -3.47 -11.51 0.58
N PHE A 184 -2.27 -11.51 1.18
CA PHE A 184 -2.08 -11.15 2.57
C PHE A 184 -2.40 -9.66 2.82
N VAL A 185 -1.94 -8.75 1.94
CA VAL A 185 -2.25 -7.30 1.99
C VAL A 185 -3.76 -7.05 1.88
N LYS A 186 -4.47 -7.81 1.03
CA LYS A 186 -5.93 -7.74 0.95
C LYS A 186 -6.61 -8.19 2.24
N GLY A 187 -6.13 -9.28 2.84
CA GLY A 187 -6.63 -9.75 4.13
C GLY A 187 -6.55 -8.69 5.22
N ASP A 188 -5.43 -7.99 5.30
CA ASP A 188 -5.24 -6.88 6.23
C ASP A 188 -6.19 -5.69 5.98
N ALA A 189 -6.47 -5.34 4.72
CA ALA A 189 -7.47 -4.31 4.40
C ALA A 189 -8.87 -4.68 4.90
N ILE A 190 -9.26 -5.96 4.82
CA ILE A 190 -10.54 -6.46 5.37
C ILE A 190 -10.53 -6.35 6.89
N VAL A 191 -9.46 -6.79 7.55
CA VAL A 191 -9.31 -6.69 9.01
C VAL A 191 -9.39 -5.24 9.47
N SER A 192 -8.75 -4.29 8.77
CA SER A 192 -8.81 -2.86 9.10
C SER A 192 -10.24 -2.31 9.05
N ILE A 193 -11.07 -2.75 8.11
CA ILE A 193 -12.49 -2.37 8.07
C ILE A 193 -13.25 -2.91 9.28
N LEU A 194 -13.02 -4.18 9.64
CA LEU A 194 -13.66 -4.81 10.82
C LEU A 194 -13.24 -4.11 12.12
N VAL A 195 -11.95 -3.78 12.26
CA VAL A 195 -11.41 -3.03 13.40
C VAL A 195 -12.07 -1.65 13.49
N THR A 196 -12.24 -0.96 12.37
CA THR A 196 -12.95 0.34 12.35
C THR A 196 -14.38 0.21 12.89
N ILE A 197 -15.12 -0.80 12.46
CA ILE A 197 -16.49 -1.05 12.96
C ILE A 197 -16.47 -1.36 14.47
N ILE A 198 -15.54 -2.20 14.92
CA ILE A 198 -15.38 -2.54 16.34
C ILE A 198 -15.04 -1.28 17.16
N ASN A 199 -14.15 -0.41 16.67
CA ASN A 199 -13.76 0.82 17.34
C ASN A 199 -14.94 1.79 17.48
N ILE A 200 -15.77 1.95 16.44
CA ILE A 200 -16.95 2.80 16.51
C ILE A 200 -17.98 2.23 17.49
N VAL A 201 -18.42 0.99 17.25
CA VAL A 201 -19.49 0.37 18.05
C VAL A 201 -19.01 0.14 19.49
N GLY A 202 -17.87 -0.51 19.66
CA GLY A 202 -17.27 -0.79 20.96
C GLY A 202 -16.92 0.47 21.74
N GLY A 203 -16.37 1.49 21.05
CA GLY A 203 -16.04 2.77 21.66
C GLY A 203 -17.27 3.51 22.18
N ILE A 204 -18.36 3.56 21.42
CA ILE A 204 -19.62 4.18 21.87
C ILE A 204 -20.16 3.43 23.08
N VAL A 205 -20.22 2.09 23.04
CA VAL A 205 -20.72 1.29 24.17
C VAL A 205 -19.87 1.51 25.42
N ILE A 206 -18.55 1.42 25.30
CA ILE A 206 -17.62 1.62 26.43
C ILE A 206 -17.73 3.06 26.94
N GLY A 207 -17.75 4.05 26.05
CA GLY A 207 -17.86 5.45 26.41
C GLY A 207 -19.14 5.78 27.18
N MET A 208 -20.27 5.18 26.79
CA MET A 208 -21.55 5.32 27.51
C MET A 208 -21.53 4.64 28.90
N MET A 209 -20.73 3.58 29.06
CA MET A 209 -20.64 2.85 30.35
C MET A 209 -19.62 3.44 31.33
N THR A 210 -18.60 4.12 30.81
CA THR A 210 -17.42 4.51 31.61
C THR A 210 -17.23 6.01 31.74
N SER A 211 -17.92 6.83 30.95
CA SER A 211 -17.81 8.29 31.00
C SER A 211 -19.15 8.94 31.41
N ASP A 212 -19.05 10.07 32.11
CA ASP A 212 -20.20 10.92 32.47
C ASP A 212 -20.57 11.92 31.35
N LEU A 213 -20.02 11.73 30.14
CA LEU A 213 -20.24 12.60 29.00
C LEU A 213 -21.65 12.39 28.39
N ALA A 214 -22.18 13.44 27.76
CA ALA A 214 -23.39 13.32 26.97
C ALA A 214 -23.16 12.36 25.78
N ILE A 215 -24.21 11.64 25.34
CA ILE A 215 -24.10 10.65 24.26
C ILE A 215 -23.54 11.26 22.96
N GLU A 216 -23.85 12.49 22.67
CA GLU A 216 -23.37 13.23 21.51
C GLU A 216 -21.85 13.44 21.58
N GLU A 217 -21.31 13.72 22.77
CA GLU A 217 -19.87 13.91 22.99
C GLU A 217 -19.13 12.57 22.91
N VAL A 218 -19.72 11.48 23.44
CA VAL A 218 -19.18 10.14 23.32
C VAL A 218 -19.08 9.74 21.86
N ILE A 219 -20.17 9.88 21.10
CA ILE A 219 -20.18 9.59 19.67
C ILE A 219 -19.14 10.42 18.94
N ALA A 220 -19.06 11.73 19.21
CA ALA A 220 -18.10 12.62 18.57
C ALA A 220 -16.65 12.18 18.83
N LYS A 221 -16.31 11.88 20.06
CA LYS A 221 -14.96 11.55 20.51
C LYS A 221 -14.45 10.22 19.90
N TYR A 222 -15.27 9.16 20.03
CA TYR A 222 -14.89 7.85 19.51
C TYR A 222 -14.92 7.80 17.98
N THR A 223 -15.82 8.53 17.34
CA THR A 223 -15.84 8.64 15.87
C THR A 223 -14.61 9.37 15.36
N LEU A 224 -14.22 10.50 16.01
CA LEU A 224 -13.01 11.23 15.65
C LEU A 224 -11.77 10.37 15.76
N ALA A 225 -11.62 9.64 16.87
CA ALA A 225 -10.49 8.76 17.09
C ALA A 225 -10.46 7.60 16.08
N THR A 226 -11.60 6.97 15.79
CA THR A 226 -11.69 5.85 14.85
C THR A 226 -11.45 6.28 13.41
N VAL A 227 -12.00 7.43 12.99
CA VAL A 227 -11.74 7.98 11.64
C VAL A 227 -10.26 8.34 11.50
N GLY A 228 -9.66 8.94 12.52
CA GLY A 228 -8.25 9.27 12.55
C GLY A 228 -7.36 8.03 12.45
N ASP A 229 -7.62 7.00 13.26
CA ASP A 229 -6.91 5.72 13.23
C ASP A 229 -7.01 5.04 11.86
N GLY A 230 -8.24 4.98 11.32
CA GLY A 230 -8.47 4.42 10.00
C GLY A 230 -7.68 5.15 8.90
N LEU A 231 -7.65 6.48 8.90
CA LEU A 231 -6.91 7.27 7.89
C LEU A 231 -5.40 7.07 7.99
N VAL A 232 -4.85 7.13 9.20
CA VAL A 232 -3.42 6.92 9.45
C VAL A 232 -2.98 5.54 8.98
N SER A 233 -3.83 4.52 9.17
CA SER A 233 -3.58 3.16 8.71
C SER A 233 -3.76 2.99 7.19
N GLN A 234 -4.65 3.79 6.57
CA GLN A 234 -4.94 3.70 5.14
C GLN A 234 -3.83 4.27 4.26
N ILE A 235 -3.15 5.35 4.69
CA ILE A 235 -2.09 5.99 3.90
C ILE A 235 -0.96 5.01 3.54
N PRO A 236 -0.35 4.29 4.50
CA PRO A 236 0.64 3.26 4.17
C PRO A 236 0.07 2.13 3.29
N ALA A 237 -1.18 1.74 3.53
CA ALA A 237 -1.84 0.71 2.73
C ALA A 237 -1.98 1.10 1.25
N LEU A 238 -2.38 2.34 0.98
CA LEU A 238 -2.47 2.91 -0.37
C LEU A 238 -1.11 2.90 -1.06
N MET A 239 -0.07 3.40 -0.37
CA MET A 239 1.29 3.47 -0.90
C MET A 239 1.84 2.07 -1.23
N ILE A 240 1.68 1.11 -0.33
CA ILE A 240 2.14 -0.27 -0.51
C ILE A 240 1.37 -0.96 -1.65
N SER A 241 0.05 -0.81 -1.71
CA SER A 241 -0.76 -1.37 -2.80
C SER A 241 -0.39 -0.76 -4.16
N THR A 242 -0.12 0.54 -4.20
CA THR A 242 0.36 1.23 -5.41
C THR A 242 1.75 0.72 -5.80
N ALA A 243 2.68 0.62 -4.86
CA ALA A 243 4.01 0.06 -5.08
C ALA A 243 3.94 -1.38 -5.63
N THR A 244 3.03 -2.21 -5.06
CA THR A 244 2.75 -3.56 -5.55
C THR A 244 2.30 -3.56 -7.02
N GLY A 245 1.35 -2.70 -7.38
CA GLY A 245 0.90 -2.53 -8.76
C GLY A 245 2.03 -2.13 -9.70
N ILE A 246 2.84 -1.15 -9.32
CA ILE A 246 3.98 -0.66 -10.10
C ILE A 246 5.01 -1.76 -10.34
N ILE A 247 5.47 -2.44 -9.28
CA ILE A 247 6.49 -3.49 -9.39
C ILE A 247 6.01 -4.65 -10.27
N VAL A 248 4.77 -5.06 -10.12
CA VAL A 248 4.24 -6.23 -10.86
C VAL A 248 3.98 -5.91 -12.32
N THR A 249 3.64 -4.66 -12.64
CA THR A 249 3.45 -4.22 -14.03
C THR A 249 4.74 -3.75 -14.70
N ARG A 250 5.86 -3.76 -13.97
CA ARG A 250 7.13 -3.27 -14.49
C ARG A 250 7.69 -4.22 -15.56
N ALA A 251 7.72 -3.76 -16.79
CA ALA A 251 8.49 -4.40 -17.85
C ALA A 251 9.98 -4.11 -17.65
N ALA A 252 10.85 -5.01 -18.10
CA ALA A 252 12.28 -4.74 -18.11
C ALA A 252 12.58 -3.53 -19.02
N SER A 253 13.20 -2.49 -18.47
CA SER A 253 13.53 -1.24 -19.17
C SER A 253 14.92 -0.75 -18.74
N GLU A 254 15.61 -0.04 -19.62
CA GLU A 254 16.90 0.57 -19.30
C GLU A 254 16.75 1.78 -18.36
N ASP A 255 15.56 2.40 -18.37
CA ASP A 255 15.24 3.59 -17.59
C ASP A 255 14.31 3.31 -16.41
N ASN A 256 14.30 4.22 -15.43
CA ASN A 256 13.30 4.20 -14.36
C ASN A 256 11.92 4.67 -14.86
N LEU A 257 10.85 4.33 -14.13
CA LEU A 257 9.47 4.61 -14.53
C LEU A 257 9.21 6.10 -14.81
N GLY A 258 9.80 7.00 -14.03
CA GLY A 258 9.61 8.44 -14.21
C GLY A 258 10.21 8.96 -15.52
N ALA A 259 11.42 8.51 -15.87
CA ALA A 259 12.07 8.86 -17.13
C ALA A 259 11.29 8.27 -18.33
N GLU A 260 10.84 7.02 -18.21
CA GLU A 260 10.08 6.34 -19.24
C GLU A 260 8.73 7.01 -19.53
N ILE A 261 7.95 7.32 -18.48
CA ILE A 261 6.69 8.05 -18.60
C ILE A 261 6.94 9.43 -19.22
N SER A 262 7.93 10.17 -18.72
CA SER A 262 8.27 11.49 -19.24
C SER A 262 8.65 11.44 -20.72
N SER A 263 9.53 10.51 -21.10
CA SER A 263 9.95 10.36 -22.50
C SER A 263 8.77 9.99 -23.41
N GLN A 264 7.91 9.06 -22.99
CA GLN A 264 6.77 8.62 -23.79
C GLN A 264 5.67 9.69 -23.90
N LEU A 265 5.35 10.40 -22.82
CA LEU A 265 4.33 11.46 -22.83
C LEU A 265 4.74 12.66 -23.68
N PHE A 266 6.03 13.04 -23.64
CA PHE A 266 6.52 14.24 -24.33
C PHE A 266 7.20 13.94 -25.68
N SER A 267 7.28 12.68 -26.09
CA SER A 267 7.89 12.28 -27.37
C SER A 267 7.08 12.66 -28.61
N GLN A 268 5.79 12.95 -28.46
CA GLN A 268 4.89 13.22 -29.58
C GLN A 268 4.36 14.66 -29.53
N PRO A 269 5.06 15.63 -30.14
CA PRO A 269 4.64 17.04 -30.13
C PRO A 269 3.24 17.26 -30.71
N THR A 270 2.86 16.49 -31.71
CA THR A 270 1.52 16.58 -32.36
C THR A 270 0.38 16.31 -31.36
N VAL A 271 0.57 15.35 -30.45
CA VAL A 271 -0.41 15.03 -29.39
C VAL A 271 -0.52 16.18 -28.37
N LEU A 272 0.62 16.77 -28.00
CA LEU A 272 0.66 17.93 -27.10
C LEU A 272 -0.03 19.16 -27.72
N TYR A 273 0.20 19.42 -29.00
CA TYR A 273 -0.50 20.49 -29.70
C TYR A 273 -2.02 20.23 -29.79
N ALA A 274 -2.44 19.01 -30.12
CA ALA A 274 -3.86 18.66 -30.16
C ALA A 274 -4.52 18.81 -28.76
N ALA A 275 -3.87 18.35 -27.72
CA ALA A 275 -4.32 18.52 -26.33
C ALA A 275 -4.42 20.01 -25.96
N GLY A 276 -3.41 20.83 -26.32
CA GLY A 276 -3.41 22.27 -26.09
C GLY A 276 -4.57 22.98 -26.79
N VAL A 277 -4.88 22.61 -28.04
CA VAL A 277 -6.03 23.14 -28.78
C VAL A 277 -7.35 22.79 -28.11
N ILE A 278 -7.52 21.50 -27.67
CA ILE A 278 -8.74 21.06 -26.98
C ILE A 278 -8.90 21.79 -25.63
N ILE A 279 -7.84 21.92 -24.84
CA ILE A 279 -7.87 22.64 -23.55
C ILE A 279 -8.22 24.10 -23.75
N THR A 280 -7.61 24.75 -24.77
CA THR A 280 -7.92 26.15 -25.14
C THR A 280 -9.39 26.30 -25.57
N ALA A 281 -9.92 25.36 -26.34
CA ALA A 281 -11.33 25.35 -26.70
C ALA A 281 -12.26 25.21 -25.50
N LEU A 282 -11.91 24.34 -24.54
CA LEU A 282 -12.63 24.19 -23.27
C LEU A 282 -12.62 25.49 -22.45
N SER A 283 -11.53 26.27 -22.48
CA SER A 283 -11.43 27.54 -21.75
C SER A 283 -12.40 28.61 -22.24
N LEU A 284 -12.93 28.46 -23.45
CA LEU A 284 -13.92 29.37 -24.05
C LEU A 284 -15.35 29.15 -23.53
N ILE A 285 -15.60 28.01 -22.84
CA ILE A 285 -16.91 27.69 -22.28
C ILE A 285 -17.19 28.59 -21.09
N PRO A 286 -18.30 29.40 -21.12
CA PRO A 286 -18.68 30.23 -19.97
C PRO A 286 -18.95 29.39 -18.73
N GLY A 287 -18.37 29.78 -17.58
CA GLY A 287 -18.55 29.08 -16.30
C GLY A 287 -17.39 28.14 -15.91
N LEU A 288 -16.46 27.83 -16.80
CA LEU A 288 -15.24 27.11 -16.41
C LEU A 288 -14.18 28.07 -15.85
N PRO A 289 -13.43 27.65 -14.80
CA PRO A 289 -12.36 28.47 -14.25
C PRO A 289 -11.21 28.57 -15.27
N LYS A 290 -10.87 29.79 -15.69
CA LYS A 290 -9.86 30.03 -16.74
C LYS A 290 -8.42 29.83 -16.26
N LEU A 291 -8.15 29.89 -14.95
CA LEU A 291 -6.80 29.79 -14.38
C LEU A 291 -6.19 28.38 -14.39
N PRO A 292 -6.95 27.26 -14.18
CA PRO A 292 -6.42 25.90 -14.28
C PRO A 292 -6.30 25.35 -15.71
N ILE A 293 -6.85 26.05 -16.71
CA ILE A 293 -6.87 25.68 -18.13
C ILE A 293 -5.82 26.48 -18.88
#